data_7ae8191ae1935c4e376b88a9ff221c5d
#
_entry.id   7ae8191ae1935c4e376b88a9ff221c5d
#
_cell.length_a   1.000
_cell.length_b   1.000
_cell.length_c   1.000
_cell.angle_alpha   90.00
_cell.angle_beta   90.00
_cell.angle_gamma   90.00
#
_symmetry.space_group_name_H-M   'P 1'
#
loop_
_entity.id
_entity.type
_entity.pdbx_description
1 polymer ?
#
loop_
_entity_poly.entity_id
_entity_poly.type
_entity_poly.pdbx_seq_one_letter_code
_entity_poly.pdbx_strand_id
1 'polypeptide(L)'
;MPADTVVHHRWSDVPSETITPFIARRYITGDRVTVARFELKQNGVVPRHSHEQEQISYVVSGRLKFLINGQELVVGAGEVLQIPSWVEHEVHVLEDTEVLDVFSPVRQDWLDKTDDYFTGAPRTQR
;
A
#
# COMPACT_ATOMS: atom_id res chain seq x y z
N MET A 1 10.26 15.39 -13.91
CA MET A 1 9.44 15.13 -15.11
C MET A 1 8.46 16.25 -15.29
N PRO A 2 8.33 16.80 -16.51
CA PRO A 2 7.32 17.83 -16.76
C PRO A 2 5.92 17.29 -16.48
N ALA A 3 5.05 18.16 -15.94
CA ALA A 3 3.69 17.77 -15.52
C ALA A 3 2.82 17.34 -16.69
N ASP A 4 3.14 17.74 -17.91
CA ASP A 4 2.37 17.39 -19.11
C ASP A 4 2.92 16.15 -19.85
N THR A 5 3.93 15.50 -19.29
CA THR A 5 4.53 14.33 -19.92
C THR A 5 3.70 13.09 -19.61
N VAL A 6 3.27 12.40 -20.67
CA VAL A 6 2.54 11.14 -20.55
C VAL A 6 3.56 10.00 -20.51
N VAL A 7 3.44 9.13 -19.52
CA VAL A 7 4.34 7.98 -19.37
C VAL A 7 3.53 6.71 -19.34
N HIS A 8 3.98 5.72 -20.12
CA HIS A 8 3.34 4.41 -20.19
C HIS A 8 4.24 3.41 -19.46
N HIS A 9 3.70 2.72 -18.46
CA HIS A 9 4.44 1.75 -17.65
C HIS A 9 3.86 0.36 -17.82
N ARG A 10 4.73 -0.64 -17.67
CA ARG A 10 4.30 -2.01 -17.42
C ARG A 10 4.73 -2.36 -16.01
N TRP A 11 3.86 -3.00 -15.23
CA TRP A 11 4.23 -3.41 -13.88
C TRP A 11 5.50 -4.27 -13.85
N SER A 12 5.69 -5.11 -14.87
CA SER A 12 6.88 -5.96 -14.95
C SER A 12 8.17 -5.18 -15.06
N ASP A 13 8.11 -3.93 -15.54
CA ASP A 13 9.28 -3.06 -15.67
C ASP A 13 9.48 -2.18 -14.43
N VAL A 14 8.53 -2.17 -13.50
CA VAL A 14 8.63 -1.39 -12.28
C VAL A 14 9.33 -2.24 -11.22
N PRO A 15 10.42 -1.73 -10.60
CA PRO A 15 11.15 -2.52 -9.63
C PRO A 15 10.29 -2.98 -8.46
N SER A 16 10.48 -4.24 -8.05
CA SER A 16 9.81 -4.78 -6.87
C SER A 16 10.69 -4.59 -5.66
N GLU A 17 10.09 -4.09 -4.58
CA GLU A 17 10.76 -3.98 -3.28
C GLU A 17 10.23 -5.07 -2.37
N THR A 18 11.12 -5.88 -1.80
CA THR A 18 10.76 -6.82 -0.74
C THR A 18 10.85 -6.06 0.57
N ILE A 19 9.70 -5.79 1.19
CA ILE A 19 9.63 -5.05 2.45
C ILE A 19 9.85 -5.99 3.63
N THR A 20 9.14 -7.14 3.62
CA THR A 20 9.29 -8.23 4.58
C THR A 20 9.18 -9.54 3.81
N PRO A 21 9.42 -10.70 4.42
CA PRO A 21 9.18 -11.97 3.73
C PRO A 21 7.73 -12.16 3.26
N PHE A 22 6.78 -11.39 3.81
CA PHE A 22 5.36 -11.49 3.48
C PHE A 22 4.87 -10.36 2.58
N ILE A 23 5.66 -9.31 2.37
CA ILE A 23 5.18 -8.09 1.71
C ILE A 23 6.18 -7.64 0.65
N ALA A 24 5.72 -7.56 -0.59
CA ALA A 24 6.47 -6.96 -1.69
C ALA A 24 5.59 -5.92 -2.37
N ARG A 25 6.20 -4.87 -2.91
CA ARG A 25 5.46 -3.81 -3.57
C ARG A 25 6.18 -3.26 -4.78
N ARG A 26 5.39 -2.75 -5.72
CA ARG A 26 5.82 -1.93 -6.85
C ARG A 26 4.95 -0.69 -6.82
N TYR A 27 5.49 0.48 -7.16
CA TYR A 27 4.65 1.67 -7.20
C TYR A 27 5.11 2.66 -8.25
N ILE A 28 4.17 3.49 -8.66
CA ILE A 28 4.37 4.58 -9.62
C ILE A 28 3.82 5.84 -8.98
N THR A 29 4.60 6.90 -8.97
CA THR A 29 4.21 8.18 -8.40
C THR A 29 4.13 9.24 -9.50
N GLY A 30 2.96 9.86 -9.60
CA GLY A 30 2.76 11.04 -10.44
C GLY A 30 2.91 12.32 -9.64
N ASP A 31 2.27 13.39 -10.10
CA ASP A 31 2.33 14.67 -9.39
C ASP A 31 1.48 14.66 -8.13
N ARG A 32 0.34 13.99 -8.14
CA ARG A 32 -0.66 14.07 -7.06
C ARG A 32 -1.06 12.71 -6.52
N VAL A 33 -0.69 11.63 -7.18
CA VAL A 33 -1.20 10.30 -6.89
C VAL A 33 -0.05 9.30 -6.93
N THR A 34 -0.05 8.37 -5.97
CA THR A 34 0.79 7.18 -6.01
C THR A 34 -0.12 5.97 -6.18
N VAL A 35 0.21 5.10 -7.12
CA VAL A 35 -0.47 3.82 -7.30
C VAL A 35 0.51 2.72 -6.94
N ALA A 36 0.14 1.85 -6.01
CA ALA A 36 0.99 0.76 -5.56
C ALA A 36 0.31 -0.58 -5.83
N ARG A 37 1.11 -1.54 -6.25
CA ARG A 37 0.69 -2.93 -6.38
C ARG A 37 1.44 -3.73 -5.33
N PHE A 38 0.69 -4.26 -4.37
CA PHE A 38 1.24 -5.10 -3.31
C PHE A 38 0.99 -6.56 -3.60
N GLU A 39 1.99 -7.37 -3.32
CA GLU A 39 1.86 -8.81 -3.23
C GLU A 39 2.05 -9.18 -1.77
N LEU A 40 0.99 -9.71 -1.16
CA LEU A 40 0.94 -9.99 0.27
C LEU A 40 0.73 -11.47 0.47
N LYS A 41 1.55 -12.09 1.31
CA LYS A 41 1.44 -13.52 1.58
C LYS A 41 0.59 -13.76 2.82
N GLN A 42 -0.10 -14.89 2.81
CA GLN A 42 -0.92 -15.33 3.94
C GLN A 42 -0.13 -15.23 5.24
N ASN A 43 -0.80 -14.78 6.30
CA ASN A 43 -0.26 -14.55 7.64
C ASN A 43 0.62 -13.31 7.76
N GLY A 44 0.80 -12.56 6.68
CA GLY A 44 1.47 -11.26 6.77
C GLY A 44 0.63 -10.27 7.54
N VAL A 45 1.29 -9.31 8.16
CA VAL A 45 0.63 -8.25 8.92
C VAL A 45 1.26 -6.91 8.54
N VAL A 46 0.41 -5.94 8.22
CA VAL A 46 0.83 -4.55 8.15
C VAL A 46 0.43 -3.93 9.49
N PRO A 47 1.40 -3.57 10.34
CA PRO A 47 1.10 -3.04 11.67
C PRO A 47 0.25 -1.77 11.61
N ARG A 48 -0.45 -1.49 12.69
CA ARG A 48 -1.29 -0.30 12.80
C ARG A 48 -0.50 0.95 12.48
N HIS A 49 -1.05 1.78 11.59
CA HIS A 49 -0.42 3.01 11.17
C HIS A 49 -1.48 3.96 10.61
N SER A 50 -1.09 5.21 10.43
CA SER A 50 -1.90 6.20 9.74
C SER A 50 -0.98 7.06 8.90
N HIS A 51 -1.56 7.76 7.94
CA HIS A 51 -0.82 8.66 7.06
C HIS A 51 -1.74 9.74 6.51
N GLU A 52 -1.12 10.79 6.04
CA GLU A 52 -1.83 11.94 5.48
C GLU A 52 -2.70 11.55 4.30
N GLN A 53 -2.23 10.64 3.47
CA GLN A 53 -2.89 10.30 2.22
C GLN A 53 -4.24 9.63 2.46
N GLU A 54 -5.22 10.04 1.67
CA GLU A 54 -6.42 9.24 1.48
C GLU A 54 -6.00 8.00 0.70
N GLN A 55 -6.57 6.85 1.02
CA GLN A 55 -6.22 5.58 0.39
C GLN A 55 -7.47 4.89 -0.12
N ILE A 56 -7.38 4.38 -1.35
CA ILE A 56 -8.40 3.50 -1.91
C ILE A 56 -7.72 2.20 -2.27
N SER A 57 -8.18 1.10 -1.67
CA SER A 57 -7.61 -0.23 -1.86
C SER A 57 -8.57 -1.10 -2.67
N TYR A 58 -8.08 -1.63 -3.78
CA TYR A 58 -8.82 -2.57 -4.60
C TYR A 58 -8.16 -3.93 -4.53
N VAL A 59 -8.85 -4.91 -3.93
CA VAL A 59 -8.33 -6.27 -3.83
C VAL A 59 -8.58 -6.98 -5.16
N VAL A 60 -7.50 -7.31 -5.85
CA VAL A 60 -7.58 -7.99 -7.14
C VAL A 60 -7.82 -9.48 -6.93
N SER A 61 -7.08 -10.08 -5.99
CA SER A 61 -7.24 -11.49 -5.65
C SER A 61 -6.89 -11.67 -4.18
N GLY A 62 -7.44 -12.69 -3.54
CA GLY A 62 -7.16 -12.98 -2.15
C GLY A 62 -8.15 -12.33 -1.20
N ARG A 63 -7.74 -12.17 0.06
CA ARG A 63 -8.60 -11.64 1.11
C ARG A 63 -7.78 -11.02 2.22
N LEU A 64 -8.19 -9.82 2.64
CA LEU A 64 -7.54 -9.05 3.70
C LEU A 64 -8.54 -8.75 4.81
N LYS A 65 -8.07 -8.73 6.05
CA LYS A 65 -8.85 -8.25 7.18
C LYS A 65 -8.23 -6.93 7.64
N PHE A 66 -9.02 -5.88 7.59
CA PHE A 66 -8.63 -4.56 8.08
C PHE A 66 -9.21 -4.34 9.47
N LEU A 67 -8.38 -3.84 10.37
CA LEU A 67 -8.83 -3.40 11.70
C LEU A 67 -8.85 -1.89 11.67
N ILE A 68 -10.05 -1.31 11.65
CA ILE A 68 -10.26 0.12 11.51
C ILE A 68 -11.41 0.55 12.43
N ASN A 69 -11.18 1.62 13.21
CA ASN A 69 -12.22 2.20 14.09
C ASN A 69 -12.86 1.16 15.01
N GLY A 70 -12.05 0.23 15.52
CA GLY A 70 -12.54 -0.81 16.42
C GLY A 70 -13.36 -1.90 15.74
N GLN A 71 -13.35 -1.94 14.41
CA GLN A 71 -14.10 -2.92 13.63
C GLN A 71 -13.16 -3.78 12.80
N GLU A 72 -13.60 -5.00 12.52
CA GLU A 72 -12.93 -5.88 11.57
C GLU A 72 -13.71 -5.84 10.25
N LEU A 73 -13.01 -5.51 9.17
CA LEU A 73 -13.58 -5.47 7.82
C LEU A 73 -12.82 -6.44 6.95
N VAL A 74 -13.51 -7.46 6.43
CA VAL A 74 -12.89 -8.41 5.49
C VAL A 74 -13.19 -7.92 4.07
N VAL A 75 -12.12 -7.70 3.30
CA VAL A 75 -12.22 -7.21 1.93
C VAL A 75 -11.65 -8.29 1.02
N GLY A 76 -12.46 -8.78 0.10
CA GLY A 76 -12.10 -9.86 -0.82
C GLY A 76 -11.97 -9.40 -2.26
N ALA A 77 -11.67 -10.37 -3.13
CA ALA A 77 -11.44 -10.11 -4.55
C ALA A 77 -12.60 -9.34 -5.17
N GLY A 78 -12.27 -8.28 -5.91
CA GLY A 78 -13.25 -7.44 -6.58
C GLY A 78 -13.88 -6.37 -5.69
N GLU A 79 -13.45 -6.29 -4.43
CA GLU A 79 -13.99 -5.31 -3.47
C GLU A 79 -13.02 -4.17 -3.26
N VAL A 80 -13.58 -3.02 -2.90
CA VAL A 80 -12.82 -1.77 -2.73
C VAL A 80 -13.10 -1.20 -1.36
N LEU A 81 -12.02 -0.76 -0.67
CA LEU A 81 -12.12 -0.10 0.62
C LEU A 81 -11.57 1.31 0.51
N GLN A 82 -12.30 2.27 1.02
CA GLN A 82 -11.88 3.67 1.05
C GLN A 82 -11.51 4.05 2.49
N ILE A 83 -10.28 4.54 2.67
CA ILE A 83 -9.76 4.91 3.99
C ILE A 83 -9.43 6.40 3.96
N PRO A 84 -10.13 7.22 4.77
CA PRO A 84 -9.85 8.66 4.83
C PRO A 84 -8.47 8.98 5.38
N SER A 85 -8.01 10.20 5.10
CA SER A 85 -6.75 10.74 5.63
C SER A 85 -6.69 10.57 7.15
N TRP A 86 -5.54 10.12 7.65
CA TRP A 86 -5.20 9.97 9.06
C TRP A 86 -6.01 8.93 9.85
N VAL A 87 -6.85 8.14 9.20
CA VAL A 87 -7.56 7.05 9.88
C VAL A 87 -6.62 5.88 10.08
N GLU A 88 -6.41 5.48 11.33
CA GLU A 88 -5.55 4.35 11.65
C GLU A 88 -6.11 3.05 11.12
N HIS A 89 -5.24 2.21 10.59
CA HIS A 89 -5.62 0.90 10.09
C HIS A 89 -4.48 -0.10 10.24
N GLU A 90 -4.87 -1.35 10.40
CA GLU A 90 -3.97 -2.49 10.49
C GLU A 90 -4.50 -3.55 9.53
N VAL A 91 -3.62 -4.32 8.90
CA VAL A 91 -4.03 -5.29 7.90
C VAL A 91 -3.48 -6.66 8.24
N HIS A 92 -4.35 -7.66 8.21
CA HIS A 92 -3.98 -9.07 8.34
C HIS A 92 -4.31 -9.78 7.05
N VAL A 93 -3.33 -10.49 6.50
CA VAL A 93 -3.48 -11.16 5.21
C VAL A 93 -4.05 -12.57 5.46
N LEU A 94 -5.30 -12.78 5.03
CA LEU A 94 -5.99 -14.05 5.26
C LEU A 94 -5.63 -15.11 4.22
N GLU A 95 -5.33 -14.67 3.00
CA GLU A 95 -4.90 -15.51 1.88
C GLU A 95 -3.85 -14.72 1.11
N ASP A 96 -3.07 -15.39 0.28
CA ASP A 96 -2.18 -14.69 -0.63
C ASP A 96 -3.00 -13.70 -1.44
N THR A 97 -2.59 -12.44 -1.42
CA THR A 97 -3.40 -11.33 -1.96
C THR A 97 -2.58 -10.46 -2.89
N GLU A 98 -3.23 -10.05 -3.96
CA GLU A 98 -2.76 -8.94 -4.79
C GLU A 98 -3.73 -7.79 -4.59
N VAL A 99 -3.21 -6.62 -4.21
CA VAL A 99 -4.03 -5.43 -3.95
C VAL A 99 -3.40 -4.23 -4.62
N LEU A 100 -4.26 -3.38 -5.20
CA LEU A 100 -3.86 -2.10 -5.76
C LEU A 100 -4.31 -1.01 -4.79
N ASP A 101 -3.36 -0.22 -4.32
CA ASP A 101 -3.62 0.90 -3.44
C ASP A 101 -3.35 2.21 -4.15
N VAL A 102 -4.32 3.11 -4.10
CA VAL A 102 -4.20 4.45 -4.67
C VAL A 102 -4.15 5.44 -3.52
N PHE A 103 -3.12 6.30 -3.53
CA PHE A 103 -2.90 7.29 -2.48
C PHE A 103 -2.89 8.68 -3.05
N SER A 104 -3.51 9.63 -2.37
CA SER A 104 -3.45 11.05 -2.72
C SER A 104 -3.39 11.88 -1.42
N PRO A 105 -2.44 12.81 -1.29
CA PRO A 105 -1.33 13.11 -2.20
C PRO A 105 -0.32 11.97 -2.30
N VAL A 106 0.76 12.20 -3.00
CA VAL A 106 1.76 11.15 -3.25
C VAL A 106 2.40 10.65 -1.96
N ARG A 107 2.91 9.42 -2.00
CA ARG A 107 3.61 8.81 -0.86
C ARG A 107 5.04 9.33 -0.80
N GLN A 108 5.20 10.57 -0.31
CA GLN A 108 6.51 11.19 -0.17
C GLN A 108 7.42 10.39 0.76
N ASP A 109 6.84 9.77 1.80
CA ASP A 109 7.59 8.93 2.73
C ASP A 109 8.26 7.72 2.03
N TRP A 110 7.62 7.17 1.00
CA TRP A 110 8.23 6.08 0.23
C TRP A 110 9.38 6.58 -0.63
N LEU A 111 9.22 7.76 -1.24
CA LEU A 111 10.29 8.38 -2.03
C LEU A 111 11.48 8.75 -1.16
N ASP A 112 11.22 9.18 0.08
CA ASP A 112 12.25 9.60 1.04
C ASP A 112 12.80 8.41 1.85
N LYS A 113 12.22 7.22 1.70
CA LYS A 113 12.60 6.02 2.45
C LYS A 113 12.45 6.20 3.96
N THR A 114 11.39 6.87 4.38
CA THR A 114 11.08 7.12 5.79
C THR A 114 9.91 6.31 6.31
N ASP A 115 9.32 5.44 5.48
CA ASP A 115 8.22 4.57 5.87
C ASP A 115 8.77 3.40 6.69
N ASP A 116 8.45 3.38 7.97
CA ASP A 116 8.97 2.37 8.90
C ASP A 116 7.89 1.50 9.55
N TYR A 117 6.62 1.72 9.20
CA TYR A 117 5.51 1.05 9.89
C TYR A 117 5.37 -0.44 9.54
N PHE A 118 5.91 -0.88 8.41
CA PHE A 118 5.80 -2.29 8.01
C PHE A 118 6.55 -3.22 8.95
N THR A 119 7.67 -2.75 9.51
CA THR A 119 8.52 -3.57 10.34
C THR A 119 8.58 -3.10 11.78
N GLY A 120 8.01 -1.90 12.07
CA GLY A 120 8.14 -1.27 13.37
C GLY A 120 9.51 -0.72 13.67
N ALA A 121 10.41 -0.66 12.68
CA ALA A 121 11.75 -0.14 12.83
C ALA A 121 12.03 0.91 11.77
N PRO A 122 12.83 1.96 12.07
CA PRO A 122 13.13 2.99 11.08
C PRO A 122 13.79 2.42 9.84
N ARG A 123 13.34 2.85 8.68
CA ARG A 123 13.93 2.46 7.41
C ARG A 123 15.07 3.36 6.98
N THR A 124 15.11 4.57 7.51
CA THR A 124 16.14 5.55 7.15
C THR A 124 17.42 5.22 7.86
N GLN A 125 18.39 4.88 7.11
CA GLN A 125 19.73 4.56 7.61
C GLN A 125 20.76 5.36 6.85
N ARG A 126 20.55 6.64 6.79
CA ARG A 126 21.35 7.54 5.98
C ARG A 126 22.42 8.25 6.75
#